data_87c4c9e26f58db594bfe65e6fb315fb4
#
_entry.id   87c4c9e26f58db594bfe65e6fb315fb4
#
_cell.length_a   1.000
_cell.length_b   1.000
_cell.length_c   1.000
_cell.angle_alpha   90.00
_cell.angle_beta   90.00
_cell.angle_gamma   90.00
#
_symmetry.space_group_name_H-M   'P 1'
#
loop_
_entity.id
_entity.type
_entity.pdbx_description
1 polymer ?
#
loop_
_entity_poly.entity_id
_entity_poly.type
_entity_poly.pdbx_seq_one_letter_code
_entity_poly.pdbx_strand_id
1 'polypeptide(L)'
;MAEVLKDKAFYENSDGGMTVSGGEPLAQPEFTVALLKEAKEQGLHTAIETCGFANEEIFKSVAEYTDLFLFDWKITNSDLHKQYTGVSNEKILSNLELANQMGRQIVLRCPIIPSVNDTDEHFKGISGLANRLENVIGIDIEPYHPLGNGKNERLGNPNTTFEMPTEQTVTNWIAEIQKLTEKPVKKG
;
A
#
# COMPACT_ATOMS: atom_id res chain seq x y z
N MET A 1 5.80 -16.16 -15.20
CA MET A 1 6.42 -17.12 -14.21
C MET A 1 7.85 -17.54 -14.56
N ALA A 2 8.18 -17.94 -15.79
CA ALA A 2 9.54 -18.42 -16.09
C ALA A 2 10.68 -17.45 -15.67
N GLU A 3 10.47 -16.14 -15.77
CA GLU A 3 11.43 -15.13 -15.30
C GLU A 3 11.50 -15.07 -13.76
N VAL A 4 10.35 -15.08 -13.10
CA VAL A 4 10.24 -15.05 -11.63
C VAL A 4 10.94 -16.26 -10.99
N LEU A 5 10.81 -17.44 -11.60
CA LEU A 5 11.40 -18.68 -11.08
C LEU A 5 12.93 -18.74 -11.19
N LYS A 6 13.56 -17.89 -11.98
CA LYS A 6 15.03 -17.80 -12.01
C LYS A 6 15.60 -17.34 -10.66
N ASP A 7 14.83 -16.55 -9.92
CA ASP A 7 15.24 -15.99 -8.63
C ASP A 7 14.73 -16.82 -7.44
N LYS A 8 14.14 -18.02 -7.69
CA LYS A 8 13.54 -18.84 -6.63
C LYS A 8 14.51 -19.16 -5.49
N ALA A 9 15.77 -19.47 -5.81
CA ALA A 9 16.79 -19.74 -4.80
C ALA A 9 17.08 -18.52 -3.88
N PHE A 10 16.94 -17.30 -4.40
CA PHE A 10 17.08 -16.08 -3.58
C PHE A 10 15.87 -15.91 -2.67
N TYR A 11 14.65 -16.18 -3.14
CA TYR A 11 13.44 -16.12 -2.32
C TYR A 11 13.48 -17.12 -1.16
N GLU A 12 13.91 -18.35 -1.42
CA GLU A 12 14.05 -19.41 -0.40
C GLU A 12 15.09 -19.04 0.67
N ASN A 13 16.17 -18.33 0.31
CA ASN A 13 17.22 -17.94 1.26
C ASN A 13 16.89 -16.68 2.07
N SER A 14 15.98 -15.84 1.60
CA SER A 14 15.64 -14.55 2.22
C SER A 14 14.26 -14.51 2.85
N ASP A 15 13.53 -15.64 2.88
CA ASP A 15 12.10 -15.68 3.21
C ASP A 15 11.28 -14.69 2.38
N GLY A 16 11.76 -14.41 1.16
CA GLY A 16 11.15 -13.48 0.21
C GLY A 16 10.10 -14.14 -0.68
N GLY A 17 9.72 -13.42 -1.73
CA GLY A 17 8.72 -13.92 -2.67
C GLY A 17 8.50 -12.99 -3.84
N MET A 18 7.36 -13.16 -4.49
CA MET A 18 6.95 -12.35 -5.63
C MET A 18 6.01 -11.24 -5.18
N THR A 19 6.35 -10.00 -5.53
CA THR A 19 5.45 -8.85 -5.36
C THR A 19 4.87 -8.44 -6.71
N VAL A 20 3.54 -8.39 -6.81
CA VAL A 20 2.84 -7.81 -7.96
C VAL A 20 2.57 -6.33 -7.68
N SER A 21 3.12 -5.48 -8.51
CA SER A 21 3.02 -4.01 -8.46
C SER A 21 2.83 -3.46 -9.88
N GLY A 22 3.04 -2.17 -10.07
CA GLY A 22 3.01 -1.53 -11.39
C GLY A 22 2.07 -0.33 -11.43
N GLY A 23 1.01 -0.34 -12.26
CA GLY A 23 -0.09 0.60 -12.16
C GLY A 23 -0.95 0.26 -10.94
N GLU A 24 -2.16 -0.24 -11.20
CA GLU A 24 -3.00 -0.83 -10.14
C GLU A 24 -3.31 -2.29 -10.52
N PRO A 25 -2.79 -3.28 -9.77
CA PRO A 25 -3.00 -4.70 -10.10
C PRO A 25 -4.47 -5.10 -10.14
N LEU A 26 -5.31 -4.47 -9.31
CA LEU A 26 -6.76 -4.72 -9.28
C LEU A 26 -7.49 -4.19 -10.52
N ALA A 27 -6.82 -3.39 -11.38
CA ALA A 27 -7.36 -2.99 -12.67
C ALA A 27 -7.29 -4.11 -13.73
N GLN A 28 -6.47 -5.14 -13.49
CA GLN A 28 -6.35 -6.33 -14.34
C GLN A 28 -6.51 -7.61 -13.51
N PRO A 29 -7.67 -7.82 -12.88
CA PRO A 29 -7.84 -8.82 -11.83
C PRO A 29 -7.60 -10.24 -12.33
N GLU A 30 -8.05 -10.59 -13.53
CA GLU A 30 -7.88 -11.93 -14.10
C GLU A 30 -6.40 -12.29 -14.29
N PHE A 31 -5.62 -11.34 -14.81
CA PHE A 31 -4.18 -11.53 -14.96
C PHE A 31 -3.48 -11.62 -13.59
N THR A 32 -3.84 -10.74 -12.67
CA THR A 32 -3.25 -10.70 -11.32
C THR A 32 -3.54 -12.00 -10.57
N VAL A 33 -4.79 -12.48 -10.59
CA VAL A 33 -5.17 -13.78 -9.98
C VAL A 33 -4.40 -14.92 -10.61
N ALA A 34 -4.32 -15.00 -11.94
CA ALA A 34 -3.61 -16.07 -12.62
C ALA A 34 -2.11 -16.08 -12.23
N LEU A 35 -1.49 -14.91 -12.15
CA LEU A 35 -0.08 -14.79 -11.80
C LEU A 35 0.18 -15.17 -10.32
N LEU A 36 -0.63 -14.68 -9.38
CA LEU A 36 -0.51 -15.00 -7.95
C LEU A 36 -0.77 -16.48 -7.70
N LYS A 37 -1.81 -17.06 -8.33
CA LYS A 37 -2.13 -18.49 -8.22
C LYS A 37 -0.97 -19.36 -8.69
N GLU A 38 -0.42 -19.09 -9.86
CA GLU A 38 0.75 -19.79 -10.38
C GLU A 38 1.95 -19.68 -9.41
N ALA A 39 2.19 -18.48 -8.85
CA ALA A 39 3.25 -18.29 -7.86
C ALA A 39 3.04 -19.16 -6.61
N LYS A 40 1.79 -19.24 -6.11
CA LYS A 40 1.44 -20.10 -4.97
C LYS A 40 1.64 -21.59 -5.30
N GLU A 41 1.27 -22.03 -6.50
CA GLU A 41 1.49 -23.40 -6.97
C GLU A 41 2.98 -23.77 -7.05
N GLN A 42 3.86 -22.77 -7.28
CA GLN A 42 5.31 -22.91 -7.24
C GLN A 42 5.92 -22.79 -5.83
N GLY A 43 5.07 -22.61 -4.80
CA GLY A 43 5.48 -22.49 -3.40
C GLY A 43 6.08 -21.13 -3.03
N LEU A 44 5.83 -20.09 -3.83
CA LEU A 44 6.32 -18.74 -3.53
C LEU A 44 5.40 -18.02 -2.55
N HIS A 45 6.00 -17.21 -1.66
CA HIS A 45 5.28 -16.19 -0.92
C HIS A 45 4.83 -15.10 -1.90
N THR A 46 3.59 -14.62 -1.75
CA THR A 46 2.99 -13.66 -2.67
C THR A 46 2.64 -12.36 -1.97
N ALA A 47 3.05 -11.26 -2.55
CA ALA A 47 2.68 -9.92 -2.11
C ALA A 47 2.05 -9.12 -3.25
N ILE A 48 1.20 -8.17 -2.89
CA ILE A 48 0.59 -7.22 -3.83
C ILE A 48 0.70 -5.80 -3.29
N GLU A 49 1.09 -4.87 -4.15
CA GLU A 49 1.05 -3.44 -3.86
C GLU A 49 -0.19 -2.85 -4.53
N THR A 50 -1.10 -2.29 -3.72
CA THR A 50 -2.41 -1.82 -4.20
C THR A 50 -2.98 -0.70 -3.36
N CYS A 51 -3.76 0.18 -4.00
CA CYS A 51 -4.61 1.14 -3.27
C CYS A 51 -5.94 0.52 -2.78
N GLY A 52 -6.24 -0.73 -3.12
CA GLY A 52 -7.46 -1.41 -2.68
C GLY A 52 -8.77 -0.90 -3.31
N PHE A 53 -8.72 -0.05 -4.31
CA PHE A 53 -9.93 0.49 -4.95
C PHE A 53 -10.47 -0.47 -6.01
N ALA A 54 -11.23 -1.47 -5.57
CA ALA A 54 -11.90 -2.45 -6.43
C ALA A 54 -13.25 -2.86 -5.84
N ASN A 55 -14.10 -3.49 -6.64
CA ASN A 55 -15.29 -4.15 -6.11
C ASN A 55 -14.88 -5.33 -5.21
N GLU A 56 -15.69 -5.62 -4.22
CA GLU A 56 -15.40 -6.64 -3.20
C GLU A 56 -15.08 -8.02 -3.79
N GLU A 57 -15.85 -8.45 -4.80
CA GLU A 57 -15.63 -9.74 -5.49
C GLU A 57 -14.26 -9.80 -6.16
N ILE A 58 -13.86 -8.73 -6.84
CA ILE A 58 -12.54 -8.61 -7.45
C ILE A 58 -11.46 -8.66 -6.37
N PHE A 59 -11.62 -7.87 -5.30
CA PHE A 59 -10.66 -7.82 -4.22
C PHE A 59 -10.50 -9.20 -3.56
N LYS A 60 -11.61 -9.89 -3.25
CA LYS A 60 -11.61 -11.24 -2.68
C LYS A 60 -10.85 -12.25 -3.55
N SER A 61 -11.10 -12.23 -4.85
CA SER A 61 -10.46 -13.18 -5.78
C SER A 61 -8.93 -13.03 -5.80
N VAL A 62 -8.43 -11.81 -5.68
CA VAL A 62 -6.99 -11.53 -5.59
C VAL A 62 -6.46 -11.86 -4.20
N ALA A 63 -7.20 -11.49 -3.15
CA ALA A 63 -6.82 -11.73 -1.76
C ALA A 63 -6.69 -13.22 -1.42
N GLU A 64 -7.42 -14.10 -2.11
CA GLU A 64 -7.32 -15.56 -1.94
C GLU A 64 -5.90 -16.08 -2.16
N TYR A 65 -5.17 -15.49 -3.10
CA TYR A 65 -3.82 -15.90 -3.49
C TYR A 65 -2.72 -14.93 -3.00
N THR A 66 -3.06 -14.00 -2.09
CA THR A 66 -2.12 -13.00 -1.54
C THR A 66 -1.79 -13.33 -0.10
N ASP A 67 -0.51 -13.42 0.25
CA ASP A 67 -0.06 -13.58 1.63
C ASP A 67 0.12 -12.22 2.32
N LEU A 68 0.67 -11.23 1.61
CA LEU A 68 0.98 -9.90 2.12
C LEU A 68 0.42 -8.79 1.23
N PHE A 69 -0.31 -7.88 1.81
CA PHE A 69 -0.71 -6.62 1.18
C PHE A 69 0.24 -5.49 1.58
N LEU A 70 0.88 -4.86 0.61
CA LEU A 70 1.48 -3.54 0.70
C LEU A 70 0.36 -2.55 0.33
N PHE A 71 -0.38 -2.10 1.35
CA PHE A 71 -1.66 -1.45 1.14
C PHE A 71 -1.53 0.07 1.26
N ASP A 72 -1.76 0.79 0.17
CA ASP A 72 -1.67 2.25 0.14
C ASP A 72 -2.82 2.91 0.90
N TRP A 73 -2.52 3.55 2.03
CA TRP A 73 -3.44 4.40 2.76
C TRP A 73 -3.06 5.87 2.59
N LYS A 74 -3.66 6.53 1.61
CA LYS A 74 -3.19 7.84 1.14
C LYS A 74 -3.67 9.01 2.01
N ILE A 75 -4.95 9.05 2.38
CA ILE A 75 -5.55 10.14 3.16
C ILE A 75 -6.69 9.60 4.00
N THR A 76 -6.73 9.94 5.29
CA THR A 76 -7.77 9.47 6.22
C THR A 76 -9.11 10.18 5.98
N ASN A 77 -9.09 11.51 5.78
CA ASN A 77 -10.28 12.27 5.49
C ASN A 77 -10.83 11.95 4.10
N SER A 78 -12.08 11.48 4.02
CA SER A 78 -12.67 10.97 2.77
C SER A 78 -12.88 12.06 1.71
N ASP A 79 -13.27 13.26 2.13
CA ASP A 79 -13.46 14.38 1.19
C ASP A 79 -12.12 14.85 0.62
N LEU A 80 -11.11 14.93 1.46
CA LEU A 80 -9.76 15.27 1.05
C LEU A 80 -9.16 14.17 0.14
N HIS A 81 -9.42 12.89 0.47
CA HIS A 81 -9.03 11.77 -0.39
C HIS A 81 -9.65 11.91 -1.78
N LYS A 82 -10.95 12.22 -1.85
CA LYS A 82 -11.65 12.43 -3.12
C LYS A 82 -11.11 13.62 -3.90
N GLN A 83 -10.74 14.70 -3.20
CA GLN A 83 -10.16 15.89 -3.83
C GLN A 83 -8.82 15.57 -4.54
N TYR A 84 -7.95 14.76 -3.92
CA TYR A 84 -6.61 14.48 -4.45
C TYR A 84 -6.51 13.24 -5.32
N THR A 85 -7.43 12.27 -5.19
CA THR A 85 -7.38 11.00 -5.93
C THR A 85 -8.55 10.79 -6.89
N GLY A 86 -9.57 11.65 -6.82
CA GLY A 86 -10.79 11.54 -7.63
C GLY A 86 -11.86 10.62 -7.05
N VAL A 87 -11.55 9.84 -6.01
CA VAL A 87 -12.48 8.89 -5.37
C VAL A 87 -12.43 9.02 -3.84
N SER A 88 -13.52 8.68 -3.19
CA SER A 88 -13.57 8.57 -1.72
C SER A 88 -12.88 7.30 -1.24
N ASN A 89 -12.54 7.24 0.06
CA ASN A 89 -11.78 6.12 0.62
C ASN A 89 -12.63 5.01 1.26
N GLU A 90 -13.96 5.10 1.27
CA GLU A 90 -14.82 4.12 1.93
C GLU A 90 -14.65 2.70 1.35
N LYS A 91 -14.59 2.59 0.02
CA LYS A 91 -14.37 1.31 -0.64
C LYS A 91 -12.98 0.74 -0.33
N ILE A 92 -11.98 1.61 -0.26
CA ILE A 92 -10.59 1.27 0.10
C ILE A 92 -10.55 0.73 1.53
N LEU A 93 -11.21 1.43 2.47
CA LEU A 93 -11.32 1.01 3.86
C LEU A 93 -12.04 -0.35 3.98
N SER A 94 -13.14 -0.53 3.27
CA SER A 94 -13.89 -1.79 3.26
C SER A 94 -13.01 -2.97 2.79
N ASN A 95 -12.22 -2.79 1.75
CA ASN A 95 -11.31 -3.81 1.25
C ASN A 95 -10.10 -4.06 2.18
N LEU A 96 -9.61 -3.03 2.84
CA LEU A 96 -8.59 -3.17 3.88
C LEU A 96 -9.09 -4.02 5.07
N GLU A 97 -10.31 -3.74 5.53
CA GLU A 97 -10.98 -4.52 6.57
C GLU A 97 -11.22 -5.97 6.13
N LEU A 98 -11.59 -6.16 4.87
CA LEU A 98 -11.78 -7.49 4.29
C LEU A 98 -10.46 -8.29 4.24
N ALA A 99 -9.34 -7.67 3.83
CA ALA A 99 -8.02 -8.32 3.88
C ALA A 99 -7.68 -8.78 5.30
N ASN A 100 -7.95 -7.92 6.30
CA ASN A 100 -7.78 -8.28 7.70
C ASN A 100 -8.68 -9.44 8.14
N GLN A 101 -9.97 -9.43 7.77
CA GLN A 101 -10.91 -10.52 8.07
C GLN A 101 -10.50 -11.84 7.43
N MET A 102 -9.87 -11.80 6.25
CA MET A 102 -9.33 -12.97 5.56
C MET A 102 -7.99 -13.45 6.15
N GLY A 103 -7.50 -12.82 7.22
CA GLY A 103 -6.25 -13.18 7.89
C GLY A 103 -4.98 -12.87 7.07
N ARG A 104 -5.06 -11.94 6.13
CA ARG A 104 -3.91 -11.56 5.29
C ARG A 104 -3.03 -10.58 6.02
N GLN A 105 -1.70 -10.76 5.94
CA GLN A 105 -0.76 -9.78 6.47
C GLN A 105 -0.85 -8.47 5.70
N ILE A 106 -0.72 -7.36 6.40
CA ILE A 106 -0.86 -6.02 5.82
C ILE A 106 0.28 -5.14 6.33
N VAL A 107 0.98 -4.47 5.42
CA VAL A 107 1.78 -3.29 5.70
C VAL A 107 1.02 -2.09 5.15
N LEU A 108 0.71 -1.12 6.02
CA LEU A 108 0.13 0.14 5.56
C LEU A 108 1.23 1.01 4.95
N ARG A 109 1.13 1.30 3.67
CA ARG A 109 2.00 2.26 2.98
C ARG A 109 1.32 3.61 2.95
N CYS A 110 1.93 4.58 3.61
CA CYS A 110 1.33 5.87 3.85
C CYS A 110 2.13 6.98 3.16
N PRO A 111 1.76 7.37 1.93
CA PRO A 111 2.34 8.54 1.28
C PRO A 111 2.04 9.81 2.07
N ILE A 112 3.08 10.51 2.55
CA ILE A 112 2.92 11.78 3.27
C ILE A 112 3.44 12.93 2.40
N ILE A 113 2.53 13.86 2.13
CA ILE A 113 2.78 15.05 1.29
C ILE A 113 2.66 16.29 2.18
N PRO A 114 3.74 17.09 2.32
CA PRO A 114 3.70 18.32 3.11
C PRO A 114 2.55 19.24 2.71
N SER A 115 1.89 19.80 3.72
CA SER A 115 0.73 20.72 3.58
C SER A 115 -0.53 20.09 2.96
N VAL A 116 -0.56 18.75 2.76
CA VAL A 116 -1.72 18.04 2.26
C VAL A 116 -2.28 17.09 3.32
N ASN A 117 -1.47 16.13 3.75
CA ASN A 117 -1.89 15.10 4.70
C ASN A 117 -0.90 14.87 5.86
N ASP A 118 0.11 15.74 6.03
CA ASP A 118 1.01 15.76 7.18
C ASP A 118 0.34 16.39 8.43
N THR A 119 -0.80 15.83 8.82
CA THR A 119 -1.69 16.35 9.85
C THR A 119 -1.90 15.35 10.99
N ASP A 120 -2.18 15.88 12.20
CA ASP A 120 -2.55 15.07 13.36
C ASP A 120 -3.73 14.14 13.09
N GLU A 121 -4.71 14.60 12.32
CA GLU A 121 -5.88 13.80 11.94
C GLU A 121 -5.45 12.56 11.14
N HIS A 122 -4.58 12.74 10.16
CA HIS A 122 -4.11 11.65 9.33
C HIS A 122 -3.22 10.68 10.12
N PHE A 123 -2.32 11.18 10.95
CA PHE A 123 -1.45 10.35 11.79
C PHE A 123 -2.24 9.52 12.80
N LYS A 124 -3.28 10.09 13.42
CA LYS A 124 -4.23 9.37 14.27
C LYS A 124 -5.04 8.34 13.48
N GLY A 125 -5.42 8.66 12.24
CA GLY A 125 -6.12 7.74 11.34
C GLY A 125 -5.28 6.52 10.98
N ILE A 126 -4.02 6.72 10.59
CA ILE A 126 -3.06 5.64 10.30
C ILE A 126 -2.89 4.74 11.53
N SER A 127 -2.56 5.34 12.67
CA SER A 127 -2.33 4.58 13.92
C SER A 127 -3.60 3.87 14.39
N GLY A 128 -4.77 4.51 14.24
CA GLY A 128 -6.06 3.93 14.58
C GLY A 128 -6.39 2.70 13.74
N LEU A 129 -6.10 2.72 12.44
CA LEU A 129 -6.23 1.54 11.58
C LEU A 129 -5.28 0.44 12.00
N ALA A 130 -4.01 0.74 12.23
CA ALA A 130 -3.00 -0.23 12.63
C ALA A 130 -3.33 -0.90 13.98
N ASN A 131 -3.89 -0.16 14.93
CA ASN A 131 -4.28 -0.69 16.23
C ASN A 131 -5.57 -1.53 16.16
N ARG A 132 -6.48 -1.20 15.26
CA ARG A 132 -7.79 -1.89 15.13
C ARG A 132 -7.69 -3.17 14.29
N LEU A 133 -6.79 -3.22 13.32
CA LEU A 133 -6.65 -4.33 12.37
C LEU A 133 -5.50 -5.23 12.81
N GLU A 134 -5.82 -6.41 13.34
CA GLU A 134 -4.85 -7.32 13.96
C GLU A 134 -3.74 -7.76 13.01
N ASN A 135 -4.08 -7.96 11.73
CA ASN A 135 -3.14 -8.42 10.70
C ASN A 135 -2.31 -7.30 10.06
N VAL A 136 -2.46 -6.05 10.51
CA VAL A 136 -1.48 -5.00 10.19
C VAL A 136 -0.22 -5.27 10.97
N ILE A 137 0.87 -5.56 10.26
CA ILE A 137 2.17 -5.92 10.84
C ILE A 137 3.18 -4.77 10.85
N GLY A 138 2.88 -3.66 10.17
CA GLY A 138 3.75 -2.48 10.13
C GLY A 138 3.17 -1.33 9.33
N ILE A 139 3.82 -0.19 9.44
CA ILE A 139 3.48 1.06 8.76
C ILE A 139 4.74 1.59 8.08
N ASP A 140 4.68 1.75 6.76
CA ASP A 140 5.73 2.34 5.95
C ASP A 140 5.32 3.77 5.56
N ILE A 141 6.10 4.75 6.02
CA ILE A 141 5.92 6.15 5.65
C ILE A 141 6.67 6.39 4.35
N GLU A 142 5.93 6.80 3.32
CA GLU A 142 6.44 7.13 1.99
C GLU A 142 6.50 8.66 1.83
N PRO A 143 7.65 9.29 2.08
CA PRO A 143 7.76 10.74 1.93
C PRO A 143 7.56 11.15 0.48
N TYR A 144 6.85 12.26 0.25
CA TYR A 144 6.68 12.78 -1.11
C TYR A 144 8.01 12.95 -1.83
N HIS A 145 8.02 12.45 -3.07
CA HIS A 145 9.14 12.60 -3.99
C HIS A 145 8.63 12.91 -5.41
N PRO A 146 9.22 13.89 -6.13
CA PRO A 146 8.74 14.34 -7.44
C PRO A 146 9.00 13.37 -8.60
N LEU A 147 9.59 12.19 -8.37
CA LEU A 147 9.86 11.18 -9.43
C LEU A 147 8.60 10.76 -10.20
N GLY A 148 7.41 10.85 -9.59
CA GLY A 148 6.13 10.60 -10.26
C GLY A 148 5.76 11.59 -11.36
N ASN A 149 6.34 12.79 -11.36
CA ASN A 149 6.00 13.86 -12.32
C ASN A 149 6.30 13.44 -13.76
N GLY A 150 7.37 12.68 -14.01
CA GLY A 150 7.68 12.17 -15.34
C GLY A 150 6.63 11.17 -15.90
N LYS A 151 5.88 10.48 -15.03
CA LYS A 151 4.73 9.65 -15.41
C LYS A 151 3.52 10.53 -15.80
N ASN A 152 3.25 11.57 -15.03
CA ASN A 152 2.15 12.51 -15.29
C ASN A 152 2.34 13.25 -16.62
N GLU A 153 3.56 13.71 -16.91
CA GLU A 153 3.90 14.35 -18.19
C GLU A 153 3.64 13.43 -19.39
N ARG A 154 4.04 12.15 -19.29
CA ARG A 154 3.78 11.16 -20.35
C ARG A 154 2.30 10.87 -20.57
N LEU A 155 1.49 11.05 -19.53
CA LEU A 155 0.04 10.86 -19.57
C LEU A 155 -0.72 12.15 -19.92
N GLY A 156 -0.01 13.28 -20.12
CA GLY A 156 -0.61 14.58 -20.41
C GLY A 156 -1.35 15.22 -19.22
N ASN A 157 -1.08 14.76 -18.00
CA ASN A 157 -1.67 15.30 -16.79
C ASN A 157 -0.88 16.50 -16.28
N PRO A 158 -1.54 17.52 -15.68
CA PRO A 158 -0.84 18.63 -15.07
C PRO A 158 -0.01 18.15 -13.86
N ASN A 159 1.23 18.62 -13.77
CA ASN A 159 2.07 18.35 -12.61
C ASN A 159 1.73 19.31 -11.47
N THR A 160 1.38 18.76 -10.31
CA THR A 160 1.37 19.51 -9.06
C THR A 160 2.67 19.19 -8.32
N THR A 161 3.49 20.18 -8.08
CA THR A 161 4.74 20.03 -7.34
C THR A 161 4.53 20.48 -5.90
N PHE A 162 4.84 19.61 -4.96
CA PHE A 162 4.85 19.92 -3.54
C PHE A 162 6.30 20.08 -3.05
N GLU A 163 6.48 20.69 -1.90
CA GLU A 163 7.78 20.79 -1.25
C GLU A 163 8.24 19.39 -0.77
N MET A 164 9.51 19.09 -1.00
CA MET A 164 10.08 17.83 -0.49
C MET A 164 10.33 17.94 1.02
N PRO A 165 9.89 16.96 1.83
CA PRO A 165 10.21 16.97 3.25
C PRO A 165 11.71 16.77 3.48
N THR A 166 12.23 17.39 4.54
CA THR A 166 13.59 17.10 5.01
C THR A 166 13.64 15.76 5.72
N GLU A 167 14.82 15.15 5.83
CA GLU A 167 15.01 13.90 6.61
C GLU A 167 14.56 14.08 8.07
N GLN A 168 14.79 15.27 8.66
CA GLN A 168 14.33 15.56 10.01
C GLN A 168 12.80 15.60 10.10
N THR A 169 12.12 16.16 9.09
CA THR A 169 10.65 16.18 9.00
C THR A 169 10.10 14.76 8.97
N VAL A 170 10.68 13.91 8.13
CA VAL A 170 10.27 12.49 8.01
C VAL A 170 10.48 11.74 9.33
N THR A 171 11.63 11.95 9.98
CA THR A 171 11.93 11.37 11.29
C THR A 171 10.90 11.79 12.34
N ASN A 172 10.47 13.05 12.32
CA ASN A 172 9.46 13.56 13.24
C ASN A 172 8.09 12.90 12.97
N TRP A 173 7.65 12.78 11.71
CA TRP A 173 6.40 12.09 11.38
C TRP A 173 6.37 10.65 11.87
N ILE A 174 7.46 9.91 11.63
CA ILE A 174 7.61 8.52 12.11
C ILE A 174 7.50 8.48 13.64
N ALA A 175 8.21 9.38 14.34
CA ALA A 175 8.19 9.43 15.79
C ALA A 175 6.79 9.80 16.35
N GLU A 176 6.05 10.68 15.69
CA GLU A 176 4.70 11.06 16.09
C GLU A 176 3.71 9.90 15.92
N ILE A 177 3.75 9.21 14.78
CA ILE A 177 2.90 8.05 14.53
C ILE A 177 3.27 6.90 15.48
N GLN A 178 4.57 6.64 15.72
CA GLN A 178 5.03 5.58 16.61
C GLN A 178 4.57 5.77 18.06
N LYS A 179 4.35 7.00 18.54
CA LYS A 179 3.79 7.26 19.87
C LYS A 179 2.32 6.80 20.02
N LEU A 180 1.62 6.60 18.91
CA LEU A 180 0.20 6.28 18.86
C LEU A 180 -0.08 4.80 18.60
N THR A 181 0.94 3.97 18.34
CA THR A 181 0.79 2.54 18.04
C THR A 181 2.01 1.73 18.48
N GLU A 182 1.76 0.47 18.86
CA GLU A 182 2.82 -0.52 19.11
C GLU A 182 3.33 -1.20 17.84
N LYS A 183 2.65 -1.00 16.70
CA LYS A 183 3.10 -1.54 15.42
C LYS A 183 4.36 -0.79 14.95
N PRO A 184 5.35 -1.48 14.35
CA PRO A 184 6.55 -0.82 13.86
C PRO A 184 6.22 0.22 12.78
N VAL A 185 6.82 1.41 12.91
CA VAL A 185 6.71 2.51 11.94
C VAL A 185 8.09 2.83 11.41
N LYS A 186 8.26 2.80 10.10
CA LYS A 186 9.55 3.08 9.45
C LYS A 186 9.37 3.91 8.19
N LYS A 187 10.48 4.40 7.64
CA LYS A 187 10.53 4.94 6.28
C LYS A 187 10.51 3.78 5.30
N GLY A 188 9.63 3.84 4.31
CA GLY A 188 9.55 2.91 3.19
C GLY A 188 10.57 3.20 2.08
#